data_35bee2e1b6e5a9ddd9a99baea321f13b
#
_entry.id   35bee2e1b6e5a9ddd9a99baea321f13b
#
_cell.length_a   1.000
_cell.length_b   1.000
_cell.length_c   1.000
_cell.angle_alpha   90.00
_cell.angle_beta   90.00
_cell.angle_gamma   90.00
#
_symmetry.space_group_name_H-M   'P 1'
#
loop_
_entity.id
_entity.type
_entity.pdbx_description
1 polymer ?
#
loop_
_entity_poly.entity_id
_entity_poly.type
_entity_poly.pdbx_seq_one_letter_code
_entity_poly.pdbx_strand_id
1 'polypeptide(L)'
;VAYAAERNIDILPEIDLPGHMVAAVASYPEFSCDPTKKYEVRIDGGISHDVLNVGKDEVIDFLECVLGHVAEVFPFPYIHLGGDECPKVRWEKCPHCQAKIAELGLKDDDRFQTEHYLQGYVTSRMEKFLAEKGKKLIGWDEILEGELAPNATVMSWRGVAGGLQAVRMGHDAIMTPN
;
A
#
# COMPACT_ATOMS: atom_id res chain seq x y z
N VAL A 1 1.46 -13.28 19.02
CA VAL A 1 0.13 -12.76 19.42
C VAL A 1 -0.13 -13.09 20.90
N ALA A 2 -0.23 -14.38 21.32
CA ALA A 2 -0.57 -14.76 22.70
C ALA A 2 0.34 -14.11 23.77
N TYR A 3 1.65 -14.13 23.57
CA TYR A 3 2.62 -13.51 24.49
C TYR A 3 2.38 -11.99 24.68
N ALA A 4 1.98 -11.28 23.63
CA ALA A 4 1.64 -9.85 23.70
C ALA A 4 0.31 -9.63 24.45
N ALA A 5 -0.70 -10.46 24.14
CA ALA A 5 -2.02 -10.37 24.78
C ALA A 5 -1.95 -10.57 26.30
N GLU A 6 -1.13 -11.52 26.80
CA GLU A 6 -0.87 -11.70 28.22
C GLU A 6 -0.28 -10.46 28.92
N ARG A 7 0.22 -9.49 28.14
CA ARG A 7 0.83 -8.24 28.59
C ARG A 7 0.02 -7.01 28.27
N ASN A 8 -1.23 -7.19 27.81
CA ASN A 8 -2.11 -6.13 27.34
C ASN A 8 -1.46 -5.27 26.24
N ILE A 9 -0.75 -5.93 25.32
CA ILE A 9 -0.12 -5.30 24.15
C ILE A 9 -0.85 -5.78 22.90
N ASP A 10 -1.40 -4.84 22.13
CA ASP A 10 -1.92 -5.10 20.79
C ASP A 10 -0.77 -5.11 19.78
N ILE A 11 -0.89 -5.97 18.78
CA ILE A 11 0.07 -6.03 17.66
C ILE A 11 -0.62 -5.47 16.42
N LEU A 12 -0.11 -4.35 15.91
CA LEU A 12 -0.46 -3.82 14.60
C LEU A 12 0.48 -4.46 13.55
N PRO A 13 0.00 -5.41 12.72
CA PRO A 13 0.82 -5.94 11.64
C PRO A 13 0.94 -4.91 10.52
N GLU A 14 2.11 -4.85 9.89
CA GLU A 14 2.34 -4.07 8.68
C GLU A 14 2.78 -4.98 7.53
N ILE A 15 2.11 -4.83 6.40
CA ILE A 15 2.48 -5.40 5.10
C ILE A 15 2.57 -4.22 4.14
N ASP A 16 3.77 -3.72 3.96
CA ASP A 16 4.01 -2.55 3.13
C ASP A 16 3.82 -2.89 1.64
N LEU A 17 3.00 -2.08 0.98
CA LEU A 17 2.64 -2.25 -0.44
C LEU A 17 2.24 -0.91 -1.08
N PRO A 18 2.38 -0.74 -2.38
CA PRO A 18 2.97 -1.63 -3.39
C PRO A 18 4.47 -1.40 -3.59
N GLY A 19 5.05 -0.44 -2.87
CA GLY A 19 6.49 -0.22 -2.69
C GLY A 19 7.10 -1.23 -1.72
N HIS A 20 8.41 -1.15 -1.49
CA HIS A 20 9.17 -1.99 -0.54
C HIS A 20 8.98 -3.52 -0.70
N MET A 21 8.48 -3.97 -1.84
CA MET A 21 8.08 -5.35 -2.15
C MET A 21 9.14 -6.13 -2.96
N VAL A 22 10.41 -5.72 -2.92
CA VAL A 22 11.48 -6.41 -3.69
C VAL A 22 11.62 -7.87 -3.29
N ALA A 23 11.41 -8.22 -2.03
CA ALA A 23 11.44 -9.63 -1.58
C ALA A 23 10.32 -10.46 -2.24
N ALA A 24 9.12 -9.89 -2.36
CA ALA A 24 8.01 -10.53 -3.08
C ALA A 24 8.33 -10.66 -4.58
N VAL A 25 8.84 -9.59 -5.20
CA VAL A 25 9.23 -9.60 -6.62
C VAL A 25 10.39 -10.57 -6.89
N ALA A 26 11.32 -10.74 -5.95
CA ALA A 26 12.40 -11.73 -6.07
C ALA A 26 11.88 -13.17 -5.98
N SER A 27 10.82 -13.40 -5.20
CA SER A 27 10.18 -14.72 -5.05
C SER A 27 9.21 -15.02 -6.19
N TYR A 28 8.55 -14.00 -6.73
CA TYR A 28 7.54 -14.06 -7.78
C TYR A 28 7.85 -13.00 -8.87
N PRO A 29 8.86 -13.23 -9.74
CA PRO A 29 9.28 -12.24 -10.74
C PRO A 29 8.15 -11.81 -11.70
N GLU A 30 7.17 -12.69 -11.91
CA GLU A 30 5.97 -12.42 -12.72
C GLU A 30 5.09 -11.29 -12.14
N PHE A 31 5.24 -10.95 -10.86
CA PHE A 31 4.55 -9.84 -10.22
C PHE A 31 5.26 -8.49 -10.40
N SER A 32 6.40 -8.48 -11.09
CA SER A 32 7.13 -7.25 -11.44
C SER A 32 6.60 -6.61 -12.73
N CYS A 33 6.99 -5.36 -12.95
CA CYS A 33 6.77 -4.68 -14.23
C CYS A 33 7.72 -5.14 -15.34
N ASP A 34 8.80 -5.84 -15.00
CA ASP A 34 9.76 -6.44 -15.93
C ASP A 34 10.10 -7.88 -15.49
N PRO A 35 9.29 -8.88 -15.89
CA PRO A 35 9.51 -10.26 -15.48
C PRO A 35 10.74 -10.93 -16.12
N THR A 36 11.40 -10.25 -17.05
CA THR A 36 12.64 -10.75 -17.68
C THR A 36 13.89 -10.42 -16.86
N LYS A 37 13.79 -9.44 -15.95
CA LYS A 37 14.86 -9.07 -15.04
C LYS A 37 15.01 -10.10 -13.93
N LYS A 38 16.26 -10.45 -13.60
CA LYS A 38 16.56 -11.23 -12.39
C LYS A 38 16.48 -10.30 -11.17
N TYR A 39 15.66 -10.68 -10.22
CA TYR A 39 15.53 -10.00 -8.93
C TYR A 39 16.22 -10.81 -7.83
N GLU A 40 16.81 -10.10 -6.89
CA GLU A 40 17.40 -10.68 -5.69
C GLU A 40 16.88 -9.93 -4.48
N VAL A 41 16.75 -10.64 -3.34
CA VAL A 41 16.39 -9.99 -2.08
C VAL A 41 17.45 -8.97 -1.71
N ARG A 42 17.02 -7.74 -1.41
CA ARG A 42 17.94 -6.67 -1.04
C ARG A 42 18.54 -6.92 0.33
N ILE A 43 19.81 -6.58 0.43
CA ILE A 43 20.57 -6.58 1.69
C ILE A 43 20.92 -5.15 2.14
N ASP A 44 20.60 -4.16 1.30
CA ASP A 44 20.84 -2.74 1.56
C ASP A 44 19.51 -2.04 1.86
N GLY A 45 19.55 -1.00 2.69
CA GLY A 45 18.43 -0.11 2.94
C GLY A 45 18.12 0.81 1.75
N GLY A 46 17.03 1.58 1.86
CA GLY A 46 16.62 2.61 0.91
C GLY A 46 15.52 2.19 -0.04
N ILE A 47 15.11 3.11 -0.90
CA ILE A 47 13.99 3.00 -1.82
C ILE A 47 14.38 2.21 -3.07
N SER A 48 13.53 1.28 -3.49
CA SER A 48 13.68 0.55 -4.75
C SER A 48 12.66 1.03 -5.77
N HIS A 49 13.10 1.14 -7.04
CA HIS A 49 12.18 1.37 -8.16
C HIS A 49 11.41 0.11 -8.58
N ASP A 50 11.83 -1.08 -8.11
CA ASP A 50 11.19 -2.33 -8.42
C ASP A 50 10.03 -2.57 -7.45
N VAL A 51 8.85 -2.14 -7.86
CA VAL A 51 7.58 -2.22 -7.13
C VAL A 51 6.68 -3.28 -7.76
N LEU A 52 5.60 -3.66 -7.08
CA LEU A 52 4.61 -4.59 -7.64
C LEU A 52 3.94 -4.04 -8.91
N ASN A 53 3.66 -4.93 -9.86
CA ASN A 53 2.89 -4.63 -11.07
C ASN A 53 1.40 -4.66 -10.77
N VAL A 54 0.89 -3.59 -10.22
CA VAL A 54 -0.52 -3.48 -9.80
C VAL A 54 -1.53 -3.38 -10.95
N GLY A 55 -1.04 -3.36 -12.19
CA GLY A 55 -1.88 -3.48 -13.38
C GLY A 55 -2.36 -4.91 -13.66
N LYS A 56 -1.85 -5.91 -12.94
CA LYS A 56 -2.23 -7.30 -13.06
C LYS A 56 -3.22 -7.71 -11.97
N ASP A 57 -4.32 -8.34 -12.35
CA ASP A 57 -5.31 -8.81 -11.38
C ASP A 57 -4.74 -9.92 -10.47
N GLU A 58 -3.83 -10.76 -10.97
CA GLU A 58 -3.16 -11.79 -10.17
C GLU A 58 -2.31 -11.20 -9.02
N VAL A 59 -1.80 -9.98 -9.19
CA VAL A 59 -1.09 -9.26 -8.12
C VAL A 59 -2.07 -8.77 -7.06
N ILE A 60 -3.24 -8.31 -7.46
CA ILE A 60 -4.31 -7.93 -6.54
C ILE A 60 -4.79 -9.16 -5.75
N ASP A 61 -5.04 -10.27 -6.41
CA ASP A 61 -5.43 -11.54 -5.78
C ASP A 61 -4.37 -12.03 -4.78
N PHE A 62 -3.09 -11.90 -5.13
CA PHE A 62 -1.97 -12.21 -4.21
C PHE A 62 -2.00 -11.34 -2.96
N LEU A 63 -2.20 -10.03 -3.12
CA LEU A 63 -2.28 -9.09 -1.98
C LEU A 63 -3.49 -9.41 -1.08
N GLU A 64 -4.66 -9.69 -1.67
CA GLU A 64 -5.85 -10.09 -0.94
C GLU A 64 -5.61 -11.42 -0.18
N CYS A 65 -4.92 -12.39 -0.78
CA CYS A 65 -4.56 -13.65 -0.12
C CYS A 65 -3.65 -13.42 1.10
N VAL A 66 -2.59 -12.61 0.95
CA VAL A 66 -1.66 -12.29 2.03
C VAL A 66 -2.38 -11.56 3.18
N LEU A 67 -3.13 -10.50 2.83
CA LEU A 67 -3.85 -9.70 3.82
C LEU A 67 -4.97 -10.50 4.51
N GLY A 68 -5.62 -11.41 3.78
CA GLY A 68 -6.60 -12.32 4.35
C GLY A 68 -6.00 -13.19 5.44
N HIS A 69 -4.83 -13.77 5.20
CA HIS A 69 -4.12 -14.57 6.19
C HIS A 69 -3.65 -13.72 7.39
N VAL A 70 -3.13 -12.52 7.15
CA VAL A 70 -2.76 -11.59 8.22
C VAL A 70 -3.97 -11.22 9.08
N ALA A 71 -5.13 -10.98 8.46
CA ALA A 71 -6.38 -10.66 9.16
C ALA A 71 -6.87 -11.80 10.08
N GLU A 72 -6.62 -13.05 9.69
CA GLU A 72 -6.94 -14.24 10.51
C GLU A 72 -5.98 -14.41 11.70
N VAL A 73 -4.69 -14.14 11.49
CA VAL A 73 -3.64 -14.35 12.51
C VAL A 73 -3.64 -13.27 13.57
N PHE A 74 -3.90 -12.01 13.18
CA PHE A 74 -3.81 -10.86 14.08
C PHE A 74 -5.21 -10.36 14.49
N PRO A 75 -5.56 -10.46 15.80
CA PRO A 75 -6.89 -10.08 16.27
C PRO A 75 -7.12 -8.57 16.30
N PHE A 76 -6.05 -7.75 16.34
CA PHE A 76 -6.17 -6.30 16.37
C PHE A 76 -6.99 -5.78 15.18
N PRO A 77 -7.89 -4.79 15.39
CA PRO A 77 -8.82 -4.37 14.35
C PRO A 77 -8.18 -3.58 13.20
N TYR A 78 -6.91 -3.23 13.29
CA TYR A 78 -6.20 -2.49 12.26
C TYR A 78 -5.09 -3.31 11.61
N ILE A 79 -4.88 -3.09 10.31
CA ILE A 79 -3.74 -3.59 9.54
C ILE A 79 -3.12 -2.39 8.82
N HIS A 80 -1.80 -2.25 8.94
CA HIS A 80 -1.03 -1.22 8.26
C HIS A 80 -0.56 -1.72 6.90
N LEU A 81 -0.82 -0.95 5.85
CA LEU A 81 -0.46 -1.31 4.47
C LEU A 81 0.78 -0.59 3.95
N GLY A 82 1.49 0.18 4.80
CA GLY A 82 2.60 0.99 4.34
C GLY A 82 2.13 2.10 3.39
N GLY A 83 2.51 1.98 2.11
CA GLY A 83 2.14 2.91 1.04
C GLY A 83 3.17 3.99 0.80
N ASP A 84 4.21 4.04 1.62
CA ASP A 84 5.31 5.00 1.54
C ASP A 84 6.29 4.68 0.41
N GLU A 85 6.99 5.70 0.01
CA GLU A 85 8.17 5.63 -0.86
C GLU A 85 8.00 4.71 -2.10
N CYS A 86 6.81 4.70 -2.71
CA CYS A 86 6.53 3.90 -3.89
C CYS A 86 6.83 4.68 -5.18
N PRO A 87 7.99 4.47 -5.85
CA PRO A 87 8.33 5.17 -7.08
C PRO A 87 7.45 4.73 -8.25
N LYS A 88 6.97 5.68 -9.03
CA LYS A 88 6.02 5.47 -10.15
C LYS A 88 6.71 5.12 -11.47
N VAL A 89 8.01 5.33 -11.58
CA VAL A 89 8.79 5.24 -12.83
C VAL A 89 8.67 3.90 -13.58
N ARG A 90 8.39 2.80 -12.85
CA ARG A 90 8.13 1.50 -13.48
C ARG A 90 6.73 1.45 -14.08
N TRP A 91 5.74 1.99 -13.38
CA TRP A 91 4.35 1.99 -13.84
C TRP A 91 4.13 2.85 -15.07
N GLU A 92 4.82 3.99 -15.18
CA GLU A 92 4.80 4.87 -16.36
C GLU A 92 5.10 4.12 -17.68
N LYS A 93 5.90 3.07 -17.61
CA LYS A 93 6.36 2.28 -18.77
C LYS A 93 5.79 0.87 -18.82
N CYS A 94 5.06 0.44 -17.79
CA CYS A 94 4.50 -0.91 -17.70
C CYS A 94 3.19 -1.01 -18.50
N PRO A 95 3.12 -1.85 -19.54
CA PRO A 95 1.91 -1.98 -20.35
C PRO A 95 0.67 -2.37 -19.53
N HIS A 96 0.82 -3.22 -18.53
CA HIS A 96 -0.29 -3.65 -17.67
C HIS A 96 -0.79 -2.50 -16.78
N CYS A 97 0.13 -1.74 -16.16
CA CYS A 97 -0.25 -0.59 -15.34
C CYS A 97 -0.94 0.51 -16.20
N GLN A 98 -0.40 0.79 -17.39
CA GLN A 98 -1.01 1.77 -18.31
C GLN A 98 -2.36 1.29 -18.84
N ALA A 99 -2.53 -0.01 -19.11
CA ALA A 99 -3.82 -0.59 -19.47
C ALA A 99 -4.84 -0.46 -18.33
N LYS A 100 -4.45 -0.73 -17.09
CA LYS A 100 -5.30 -0.58 -15.89
C LYS A 100 -5.69 0.88 -15.67
N ILE A 101 -4.75 1.82 -15.83
CA ILE A 101 -5.02 3.27 -15.78
C ILE A 101 -6.09 3.66 -16.81
N ALA A 102 -5.96 3.18 -18.05
CA ALA A 102 -6.93 3.44 -19.11
C ALA A 102 -8.30 2.81 -18.81
N GLU A 103 -8.33 1.57 -18.32
CA GLU A 103 -9.54 0.86 -17.90
C GLU A 103 -10.31 1.63 -16.82
N LEU A 104 -9.59 2.14 -15.82
CA LEU A 104 -10.16 2.89 -14.70
C LEU A 104 -10.47 4.35 -15.08
N GLY A 105 -10.04 4.82 -16.24
CA GLY A 105 -10.23 6.20 -16.68
C GLY A 105 -9.50 7.24 -15.85
N LEU A 106 -8.40 6.82 -15.18
CA LEU A 106 -7.60 7.71 -14.35
C LEU A 106 -6.91 8.78 -15.20
N LYS A 107 -6.75 9.98 -14.65
CA LYS A 107 -6.16 11.13 -15.35
C LYS A 107 -5.30 11.94 -14.40
N ASP A 108 -4.28 12.58 -14.96
CA ASP A 108 -3.51 13.60 -14.26
C ASP A 108 -4.41 14.76 -13.85
N ASP A 109 -4.10 15.38 -12.73
CA ASP A 109 -4.66 16.65 -12.34
C ASP A 109 -3.53 17.64 -11.95
N ASP A 110 -3.91 18.81 -11.42
CA ASP A 110 -2.95 19.85 -11.02
C ASP A 110 -2.07 19.44 -9.83
N ARG A 111 -2.38 18.32 -9.17
CA ARG A 111 -1.70 17.86 -7.96
C ARG A 111 -0.85 16.62 -8.22
N PHE A 112 -1.39 15.64 -8.96
CA PHE A 112 -0.79 14.32 -9.08
C PHE A 112 -0.86 13.77 -10.50
N GLN A 113 0.15 12.96 -10.84
CA GLN A 113 0.15 12.14 -12.04
C GLN A 113 -0.75 10.91 -11.87
N THR A 114 -1.15 10.33 -12.96
CA THR A 114 -2.08 9.18 -13.05
C THR A 114 -1.64 7.99 -12.20
N GLU A 115 -0.35 7.76 -12.07
CA GLU A 115 0.22 6.66 -11.30
C GLU A 115 0.00 6.81 -9.78
N HIS A 116 -0.17 8.02 -9.28
CA HIS A 116 -0.57 8.24 -7.88
C HIS A 116 -2.01 7.78 -7.65
N TYR A 117 -2.89 8.06 -8.61
CA TYR A 117 -4.28 7.57 -8.59
C TYR A 117 -4.36 6.05 -8.74
N LEU A 118 -3.43 5.43 -9.49
CA LEU A 118 -3.31 3.98 -9.56
C LEU A 118 -2.93 3.39 -8.19
N GLN A 119 -2.04 4.02 -7.43
CA GLN A 119 -1.75 3.62 -6.05
C GLN A 119 -2.98 3.80 -5.16
N GLY A 120 -3.70 4.91 -5.26
CA GLY A 120 -4.95 5.16 -4.55
C GLY A 120 -6.01 4.08 -4.83
N TYR A 121 -6.13 3.65 -6.09
CA TYR A 121 -6.99 2.50 -6.47
C TYR A 121 -6.61 1.22 -5.72
N VAL A 122 -5.32 0.89 -5.66
CA VAL A 122 -4.84 -0.30 -4.92
C VAL A 122 -5.17 -0.19 -3.43
N THR A 123 -4.89 0.96 -2.82
CA THR A 123 -5.20 1.21 -1.40
C THR A 123 -6.70 1.07 -1.13
N SER A 124 -7.54 1.66 -1.98
CA SER A 124 -9.01 1.56 -1.85
C SER A 124 -9.52 0.13 -2.05
N ARG A 125 -8.91 -0.63 -2.95
CA ARG A 125 -9.23 -2.04 -3.16
C ARG A 125 -8.91 -2.88 -1.94
N MET A 126 -7.73 -2.68 -1.34
CA MET A 126 -7.30 -3.39 -0.14
C MET A 126 -8.11 -2.96 1.08
N GLU A 127 -8.46 -1.68 1.21
CA GLU A 127 -9.34 -1.19 2.28
C GLU A 127 -10.69 -1.88 2.26
N LYS A 128 -11.32 -1.97 1.08
CA LYS A 128 -12.60 -2.65 0.90
C LYS A 128 -12.50 -4.13 1.29
N PHE A 129 -11.46 -4.83 0.83
CA PHE A 129 -11.21 -6.22 1.17
C PHE A 129 -11.03 -6.42 2.67
N LEU A 130 -10.24 -5.56 3.34
CA LEU A 130 -10.04 -5.60 4.79
C LEU A 130 -11.33 -5.32 5.56
N ALA A 131 -12.17 -4.39 5.09
CA ALA A 131 -13.47 -4.10 5.69
C ALA A 131 -14.40 -5.31 5.67
N GLU A 132 -14.40 -6.11 4.60
CA GLU A 132 -15.13 -7.38 4.51
C GLU A 132 -14.64 -8.43 5.53
N LYS A 133 -13.40 -8.30 6.00
CA LYS A 133 -12.79 -9.10 7.07
C LYS A 133 -12.96 -8.48 8.46
N GLY A 134 -13.69 -7.37 8.58
CA GLY A 134 -13.89 -6.64 9.83
C GLY A 134 -12.64 -5.89 10.32
N LYS A 135 -11.70 -5.60 9.41
CA LYS A 135 -10.48 -4.85 9.68
C LYS A 135 -10.54 -3.44 9.10
N LYS A 136 -9.73 -2.54 9.67
CA LYS A 136 -9.54 -1.17 9.21
C LYS A 136 -8.12 -1.00 8.69
N LEU A 137 -7.97 -0.16 7.66
CA LEU A 137 -6.69 0.16 7.06
C LEU A 137 -6.02 1.34 7.76
N ILE A 138 -4.72 1.21 8.02
CA ILE A 138 -3.80 2.33 8.28
C ILE A 138 -2.79 2.37 7.14
N GLY A 139 -2.35 3.55 6.73
CA GLY A 139 -1.22 3.72 5.82
C GLY A 139 -0.42 4.97 6.15
N TRP A 140 0.82 5.01 5.68
CA TRP A 140 1.65 6.21 5.79
C TRP A 140 1.03 7.38 5.04
N ASP A 141 1.44 8.61 5.33
CA ASP A 141 0.77 9.80 4.80
C ASP A 141 0.90 9.97 3.28
N GLU A 142 1.70 9.14 2.58
CA GLU A 142 1.69 9.02 1.12
C GLU A 142 0.39 8.48 0.54
N ILE A 143 -0.45 7.78 1.32
CA ILE A 143 -1.80 7.38 0.86
C ILE A 143 -2.73 8.56 0.59
N LEU A 144 -2.35 9.77 1.02
CA LEU A 144 -3.00 11.03 0.67
C LEU A 144 -2.71 11.48 -0.78
N GLU A 145 -1.72 10.87 -1.44
CA GLU A 145 -1.30 11.20 -2.79
C GLU A 145 -2.18 10.44 -3.80
N GLY A 146 -3.04 11.17 -4.49
CA GLY A 146 -4.08 10.59 -5.33
C GLY A 146 -5.43 10.60 -4.64
N GLU A 147 -6.12 9.48 -4.59
CA GLU A 147 -7.42 9.34 -3.94
C GLU A 147 -7.29 8.53 -2.65
N LEU A 148 -7.64 9.15 -1.53
CA LEU A 148 -7.62 8.49 -0.23
C LEU A 148 -8.80 7.53 -0.09
N ALA A 149 -8.53 6.29 0.33
CA ALA A 149 -9.57 5.30 0.62
C ALA A 149 -10.50 5.79 1.75
N PRO A 150 -11.84 5.63 1.62
CA PRO A 150 -12.84 6.39 2.39
C PRO A 150 -12.78 6.22 3.92
N ASN A 151 -12.30 5.09 4.42
CA ASN A 151 -12.23 4.83 5.86
C ASN A 151 -10.79 4.61 6.35
N ALA A 152 -9.78 4.95 5.54
CA ALA A 152 -8.39 4.80 5.92
C ALA A 152 -8.01 5.74 7.05
N THR A 153 -7.18 5.26 7.97
CA THR A 153 -6.48 6.06 8.97
C THR A 153 -5.10 6.41 8.43
N VAL A 154 -4.71 7.67 8.54
CA VAL A 154 -3.41 8.15 8.03
C VAL A 154 -2.40 8.20 9.15
N MET A 155 -1.27 7.52 8.98
CA MET A 155 -0.12 7.64 9.89
C MET A 155 0.89 8.63 9.31
N SER A 156 1.00 9.81 9.94
CA SER A 156 1.80 10.92 9.43
C SER A 156 3.20 10.89 10.01
N TRP A 157 4.19 10.55 9.16
CA TRP A 157 5.61 10.46 9.54
C TRP A 157 6.46 11.58 8.96
N ARG A 158 6.08 12.12 7.78
CA ARG A 158 6.81 13.21 7.09
C ARG A 158 6.59 14.60 7.75
N GLY A 159 6.06 14.64 8.97
CA GLY A 159 5.75 15.85 9.73
C GLY A 159 4.26 16.01 9.98
N VAL A 160 3.82 17.21 10.37
CA VAL A 160 2.43 17.47 10.78
C VAL A 160 1.46 17.69 9.61
N ALA A 161 1.96 17.98 8.43
CA ALA A 161 1.12 18.38 7.29
C ALA A 161 0.16 17.27 6.85
N GLY A 162 0.64 16.02 6.76
CA GLY A 162 -0.19 14.86 6.40
C GLY A 162 -1.32 14.62 7.38
N GLY A 163 -1.02 14.64 8.68
CA GLY A 163 -2.05 14.50 9.72
C GLY A 163 -3.10 15.60 9.68
N LEU A 164 -2.69 16.86 9.49
CA LEU A 164 -3.63 17.99 9.34
C LEU A 164 -4.49 17.85 8.08
N GLN A 165 -3.92 17.37 6.97
CA GLN A 165 -4.68 17.12 5.75
C GLN A 165 -5.71 16.02 5.95
N ALA A 166 -5.32 14.88 6.56
CA ALA A 166 -6.21 13.77 6.86
C ALA A 166 -7.42 14.22 7.70
N VAL A 167 -7.18 14.93 8.79
CA VAL A 167 -8.26 15.45 9.67
C VAL A 167 -9.18 16.41 8.93
N ARG A 168 -8.66 17.31 8.08
CA ARG A 168 -9.48 18.20 7.24
C ARG A 168 -10.36 17.46 6.25
N MET A 169 -9.93 16.28 5.81
CA MET A 169 -10.69 15.39 4.95
C MET A 169 -11.67 14.48 5.72
N GLY A 170 -11.69 14.56 7.07
CA GLY A 170 -12.59 13.77 7.92
C GLY A 170 -12.05 12.39 8.30
N HIS A 171 -10.76 12.16 8.15
CA HIS A 171 -10.09 10.90 8.48
C HIS A 171 -9.40 10.95 9.84
N ASP A 172 -9.29 9.81 10.50
CA ASP A 172 -8.44 9.64 11.67
C ASP A 172 -6.96 9.77 11.28
N ALA A 173 -6.15 10.35 12.17
CA ALA A 173 -4.72 10.53 11.97
C ALA A 173 -3.92 10.07 13.20
N ILE A 174 -2.81 9.38 12.95
CA ILE A 174 -1.81 9.01 13.94
C ILE A 174 -0.54 9.81 13.64
N MET A 175 -0.02 10.51 14.66
CA MET A 175 1.15 11.37 14.50
C MET A 175 2.42 10.62 14.94
N THR A 176 3.30 10.38 13.99
CA THR A 176 4.62 9.74 14.21
C THR A 176 5.74 10.55 13.54
N PRO A 177 5.77 11.89 13.69
CA PRO A 177 6.75 12.71 13.00
C PRO A 177 8.17 12.41 13.50
N ASN A 178 9.13 12.41 12.56
CA ASN A 178 10.56 12.35 12.86
C ASN A 178 11.03 13.65 13.51
#